data_0c85eb96d473567288fd9c91fc301d0c
#
_entry.id   0c85eb96d473567288fd9c91fc301d0c
#
_cell.length_a   1.000
_cell.length_b   1.000
_cell.length_c   1.000
_cell.angle_alpha   90.00
_cell.angle_beta   90.00
_cell.angle_gamma   90.00
#
_symmetry.space_group_name_H-M   'P 1'
#
loop_
_entity.id
_entity.type
_entity.pdbx_description
1 polymer ?
#
loop_
_entity_poly.entity_id
_entity_poly.type
_entity_poly.pdbx_seq_one_letter_code
_entity_poly.pdbx_strand_id
1 'polypeptide(L)' 'MGEFIAALQHRLREAHASLRAAQSAGDADLTDTQLDEIDHLNQIAAAHGITEPAPA' A
#
# COMPACT_ATOMS: atom_id res chain seq x y z
N MET A 1 16.79 -5.87 -10.34
CA MET A 1 16.80 -4.81 -9.34
C MET A 1 15.55 -3.97 -9.34
N GLY A 2 15.06 -3.50 -10.48
CA GLY A 2 13.84 -2.72 -10.55
C GLY A 2 12.57 -3.52 -10.32
N GLU A 3 12.60 -4.85 -10.49
CA GLU A 3 11.42 -5.69 -10.41
C GLU A 3 10.83 -5.74 -9.01
N PHE A 4 11.66 -5.84 -7.98
CA PHE A 4 11.16 -5.87 -6.61
C PHE A 4 10.49 -4.55 -6.23
N ILE A 5 11.13 -3.44 -6.55
CA ILE A 5 10.61 -2.11 -6.25
C ILE A 5 9.31 -1.87 -7.03
N ALA A 6 9.30 -2.22 -8.31
CA ALA A 6 8.11 -2.05 -9.13
C ALA A 6 6.94 -2.90 -8.63
N ALA A 7 7.22 -4.14 -8.22
CA ALA A 7 6.20 -5.01 -7.68
C ALA A 7 5.64 -4.46 -6.36
N LEU A 8 6.50 -3.97 -5.49
CA LEU A 8 6.09 -3.38 -4.23
C LEU A 8 5.22 -2.15 -4.45
N GLN A 9 5.64 -1.26 -5.35
CA GLN A 9 4.86 -0.07 -5.69
C GLN A 9 3.52 -0.42 -6.29
N HIS A 10 3.48 -1.46 -7.14
CA HIS A 10 2.24 -1.94 -7.71
C HIS A 10 1.28 -2.43 -6.64
N ARG A 11 1.78 -3.21 -5.70
CA ARG A 11 0.97 -3.71 -4.57
C ARG A 11 0.45 -2.57 -3.71
N LEU A 12 1.28 -1.57 -3.46
CA LEU A 12 0.84 -0.39 -2.70
C LEU A 12 -0.29 0.34 -3.43
N ARG A 13 -0.16 0.55 -4.73
CA ARG A 13 -1.21 1.19 -5.51
C ARG A 13 -2.51 0.40 -5.50
N GLU A 14 -2.41 -0.92 -5.63
CA GLU A 14 -3.59 -1.78 -5.56
C GLU A 14 -4.24 -1.73 -4.18
N ALA A 15 -3.44 -1.75 -3.13
CA ALA A 15 -3.95 -1.67 -1.77
C ALA A 15 -4.67 -0.35 -1.52
N HIS A 16 -4.10 0.77 -2.00
CA HIS A 16 -4.76 2.06 -1.90
C HIS A 16 -6.06 2.12 -2.69
N ALA A 17 -6.09 1.54 -3.87
CA ALA A 17 -7.32 1.48 -4.68
C ALA A 17 -8.40 0.64 -3.99
N SER A 18 -8.00 -0.50 -3.43
CA SER A 18 -8.92 -1.36 -2.67
C SER A 18 -9.44 -0.65 -1.42
N LEU A 19 -8.58 0.12 -0.75
CA LEU A 19 -8.98 0.90 0.41
C LEU A 19 -10.06 1.92 0.04
N ARG A 20 -9.88 2.63 -1.06
CA ARG A 20 -10.89 3.60 -1.52
C ARG A 20 -12.21 2.91 -1.81
N ALA A 21 -12.16 1.77 -2.49
CA ALA A 21 -13.37 1.01 -2.82
C ALA A 21 -14.08 0.54 -1.55
N ALA A 22 -13.31 0.06 -0.57
CA ALA A 22 -13.87 -0.38 0.71
C ALA A 22 -14.53 0.77 1.46
N GLN A 23 -13.88 1.92 1.48
CA GLN A 23 -14.43 3.10 2.13
C GLN A 23 -15.71 3.58 1.46
N SER A 24 -15.74 3.57 0.14
CA SER A 24 -16.93 3.95 -0.62
C SER A 24 -18.08 2.98 -0.40
N ALA A 25 -17.78 1.71 -0.22
CA ALA A 25 -18.80 0.68 0.04
C ALA A 25 -19.22 0.63 1.50
N GLY A 26 -18.54 1.34 2.40
CA GLY A 26 -18.81 1.27 3.82
C GLY A 26 -18.40 -0.05 4.45
N ASP A 27 -17.43 -0.74 3.84
CA ASP A 27 -16.95 -2.05 4.32
C ASP A 27 -15.83 -1.83 5.32
N ALA A 28 -16.17 -1.78 6.61
CA ALA A 28 -15.22 -1.50 7.67
C ALA A 28 -14.18 -2.62 7.81
N ASP A 29 -14.57 -3.86 7.66
CA ASP A 29 -13.64 -4.99 7.80
C ASP A 29 -12.59 -4.97 6.69
N LEU A 30 -13.02 -4.74 5.46
CA LEU A 30 -12.10 -4.66 4.33
C LEU A 30 -11.22 -3.42 4.45
N THR A 31 -11.77 -2.30 4.93
CA THR A 31 -11.00 -1.09 5.16
C THR A 31 -9.86 -1.36 6.14
N ASP A 32 -10.14 -2.02 7.25
CA ASP A 32 -9.10 -2.37 8.23
C ASP A 32 -8.06 -3.30 7.64
N THR A 33 -8.49 -4.29 6.88
CA THR A 33 -7.58 -5.23 6.22
C THR A 33 -6.64 -4.52 5.26
N GLN A 34 -7.16 -3.59 4.48
CA GLN A 34 -6.32 -2.85 3.53
C GLN A 34 -5.36 -1.89 4.24
N LEU A 35 -5.79 -1.27 5.33
CA LEU A 35 -4.89 -0.43 6.12
C LEU A 35 -3.73 -1.23 6.70
N ASP A 36 -4.00 -2.43 7.21
CA ASP A 36 -2.96 -3.32 7.71
C ASP A 36 -2.00 -3.72 6.60
N GLU A 37 -2.50 -4.03 5.43
CA GLU A 37 -1.67 -4.39 4.30
C GLU A 37 -0.78 -3.23 3.85
N ILE A 38 -1.33 -2.03 3.78
CA ILE A 38 -0.57 -0.84 3.40
C ILE A 38 0.55 -0.61 4.43
N ASP A 39 0.25 -0.71 5.71
CA ASP A 39 1.24 -0.56 6.76
C ASP A 39 2.36 -1.60 6.63
N HIS A 40 1.99 -2.85 6.38
CA HIS A 40 2.94 -3.94 6.19
C HIS A 40 3.84 -3.68 4.98
N LEU A 41 3.26 -3.25 3.86
CA LEU A 41 4.03 -2.94 2.65
C LEU A 41 4.97 -1.77 2.88
N ASN A 42 4.54 -0.76 3.63
CA ASN A 42 5.38 0.38 3.98
C ASN A 42 6.55 -0.04 4.88
N GLN A 43 6.33 -0.98 5.78
CA GLN A 43 7.41 -1.53 6.61
C GLN A 43 8.43 -2.28 5.77
N ILE A 44 7.98 -3.05 4.79
CA ILE A 44 8.88 -3.73 3.86
C ILE A 44 9.70 -2.71 3.08
N ALA A 45 9.07 -1.68 2.57
CA ALA A 45 9.74 -0.62 1.83
C ALA A 45 10.81 0.07 2.68
N ALA A 46 10.47 0.39 3.92
CA ALA A 46 11.40 1.02 4.85
C ALA A 46 12.60 0.12 5.15
N ALA A 47 12.36 -1.18 5.32
CA ALA A 47 13.43 -2.13 5.60
C ALA A 47 14.41 -2.25 4.42
N HIS A 48 13.95 -2.00 3.21
CA HIS A 48 14.78 -2.06 2.01
C HIS A 48 15.28 -0.68 1.56
N GLY A 49 15.05 0.35 2.37
CA GLY A 49 15.50 1.70 2.06
C GLY A 49 14.74 2.35 0.91
N ILE A 50 13.57 1.84 0.59
CA ILE A 50 12.74 2.43 -0.46
C ILE A 50 11.90 3.53 0.18
N THR A 51 12.15 4.76 -0.23
CA THR A 51 11.33 5.88 0.24
C THR A 51 10.41 6.30 -0.89
N GLU A 52 9.15 6.44 -0.60
CA GLU A 52 8.26 7.08 -1.54
C GLU A 52 8.69 8.54 -1.69
N PRO A 53 8.70 9.06 -2.92
CA PRO A 53 8.98 10.48 -3.06
C PRO A 53 7.93 11.25 -2.28
N ALA A 54 8.41 12.02 -1.33
CA ALA A 54 7.51 12.85 -0.55
C ALA A 54 6.76 13.77 -1.52
N PRO A 55 5.46 13.93 -1.35
CA PRO A 55 4.74 14.91 -2.15
C PRO A 55 5.37 16.27 -1.88
N ALA A 56 5.77 16.88 -2.95
CA ALA A 56 6.42 18.18 -2.86
C ALA A 56 5.47 19.21 -2.28
#